data_d4fc3c62a6900287b484932890521447
#
_entry.id   d4fc3c62a6900287b484932890521447
#
_cell.length_a   1.000
_cell.length_b   1.000
_cell.length_c   1.000
_cell.angle_alpha   90.00
_cell.angle_beta   90.00
_cell.angle_gamma   90.00
#
_symmetry.space_group_name_H-M   'P 1'
#
loop_
_entity.id
_entity.type
_entity.pdbx_description
1 polymer ?
#
loop_
_entity_poly.entity_id
_entity_poly.type
_entity_poly.pdbx_seq_one_letter_code
_entity_poly.pdbx_strand_id
1 'polypeptide(L)'
;MGLMAKDKGGASFELVAAGVHHAICYGVVDLGTQYSELYNNDSRKVLIMWELPHERITIDGKDLPRAISRRFTLSLNSKANLRAILESWRSRGFTEKELEGFDIKNLLGVNCQLSVIHEVYKDKTGKDRTTAKVTAVMPLGKGQEKRKAENEFNYFSFEEGTEIPENLPDWVVEIIHKSAEVNTENLPPPEKQPQKQAEDDQIPF
;
A
#
# COMPACT_ATOMS: atom_id res chain seq x y z
N MET A 1 -12.55 -23.15 44.15
CA MET A 1 -11.93 -22.07 43.35
C MET A 1 -12.80 -21.90 42.12
N GLY A 2 -13.43 -20.75 41.96
CA GLY A 2 -14.32 -20.47 40.83
C GLY A 2 -13.55 -20.21 39.53
N LEU A 3 -14.13 -20.64 38.40
CA LEU A 3 -13.62 -20.42 37.06
C LEU A 3 -13.76 -18.91 36.72
N MET A 4 -12.64 -18.16 36.72
CA MET A 4 -12.68 -16.75 36.39
C MET A 4 -12.33 -16.56 34.91
N ALA A 5 -13.28 -16.09 34.10
CA ALA A 5 -13.02 -15.59 32.79
C ALA A 5 -12.34 -14.20 32.90
N LYS A 6 -11.12 -14.09 32.42
CA LYS A 6 -10.45 -12.80 32.28
C LYS A 6 -10.59 -12.36 30.82
N ASP A 7 -11.08 -11.16 30.60
CA ASP A 7 -10.95 -10.49 29.31
C ASP A 7 -9.45 -10.28 29.03
N LYS A 8 -8.91 -11.05 28.09
CA LYS A 8 -7.61 -10.77 27.50
C LYS A 8 -7.85 -9.66 26.47
N GLY A 9 -7.98 -8.41 26.95
CA GLY A 9 -8.07 -7.26 26.08
C GLY A 9 -7.00 -7.40 24.99
N GLY A 10 -7.43 -7.44 23.72
CA GLY A 10 -6.49 -7.48 22.61
C GLY A 10 -5.49 -6.35 22.76
N ALA A 11 -4.20 -6.61 22.55
CA ALA A 11 -3.15 -5.62 22.67
C ALA A 11 -3.53 -4.41 21.82
N SER A 12 -3.95 -3.33 22.47
CA SER A 12 -4.19 -2.04 21.82
C SER A 12 -2.80 -1.46 21.52
N PHE A 13 -2.32 -1.71 20.30
CA PHE A 13 -1.10 -1.04 19.87
C PHE A 13 -1.38 0.46 19.80
N GLU A 14 -0.56 1.23 20.51
CA GLU A 14 -0.58 2.68 20.42
C GLU A 14 -0.33 3.09 18.96
N LEU A 15 -1.17 3.99 18.43
CA LEU A 15 -1.04 4.47 17.06
C LEU A 15 0.23 5.32 16.91
N VAL A 16 0.79 5.33 15.70
CA VAL A 16 1.80 6.34 15.34
C VAL A 16 1.19 7.72 15.59
N ALA A 17 1.93 8.60 16.26
CA ALA A 17 1.47 9.94 16.57
C ALA A 17 1.06 10.73 15.31
N ALA A 18 0.08 11.61 15.41
CA ALA A 18 -0.22 12.53 14.33
C ALA A 18 0.89 13.59 14.24
N GLY A 19 1.30 13.94 13.00
CA GLY A 19 2.38 14.90 12.79
C GLY A 19 3.23 14.59 11.57
N VAL A 20 4.42 15.20 11.53
CA VAL A 20 5.40 14.97 10.47
C VAL A 20 6.54 14.12 11.02
N HIS A 21 6.80 13.00 10.37
CA HIS A 21 7.79 12.01 10.79
C HIS A 21 8.85 11.82 9.73
N HIS A 22 10.12 11.69 10.14
CA HIS A 22 11.15 11.11 9.31
C HIS A 22 10.83 9.64 9.07
N ALA A 23 10.92 9.18 7.84
CA ALA A 23 10.60 7.82 7.45
C ALA A 23 11.56 7.28 6.40
N ILE A 24 11.68 5.96 6.35
CA ILE A 24 12.48 5.24 5.36
C ILE A 24 11.59 4.18 4.74
N CYS A 25 11.49 4.17 3.42
CA CYS A 25 10.75 3.12 2.73
C CYS A 25 11.51 1.80 2.85
N TYR A 26 10.94 0.83 3.56
CA TYR A 26 11.54 -0.50 3.69
C TYR A 26 10.74 -1.59 2.97
N GLY A 27 9.52 -1.25 2.48
CA GLY A 27 8.70 -2.25 1.79
C GLY A 27 7.95 -1.69 0.60
N VAL A 28 7.98 -2.44 -0.50
CA VAL A 28 7.18 -2.24 -1.72
C VAL A 28 6.65 -3.60 -2.14
N VAL A 29 5.35 -3.81 -1.95
CA VAL A 29 4.73 -5.12 -2.11
C VAL A 29 3.57 -5.03 -3.08
N ASP A 30 3.64 -5.76 -4.18
CA ASP A 30 2.53 -5.95 -5.10
C ASP A 30 1.46 -6.81 -4.42
N LEU A 31 0.29 -6.26 -4.24
CA LEU A 31 -0.84 -6.97 -3.64
C LEU A 31 -1.69 -7.70 -4.68
N GLY A 32 -1.29 -7.64 -5.96
CA GLY A 32 -2.06 -8.14 -7.07
C GLY A 32 -3.34 -7.35 -7.34
N THR A 33 -4.17 -7.90 -8.19
CA THR A 33 -5.46 -7.34 -8.59
C THR A 33 -6.50 -7.66 -7.53
N GLN A 34 -7.06 -6.60 -6.92
CA GLN A 34 -8.05 -6.67 -5.86
C GLN A 34 -9.40 -6.16 -6.36
N TYR A 35 -10.45 -6.93 -6.12
CA TYR A 35 -11.80 -6.51 -6.37
C TYR A 35 -12.30 -5.52 -5.31
N SER A 36 -12.97 -4.48 -5.75
CA SER A 36 -13.62 -3.50 -4.89
C SER A 36 -15.14 -3.56 -5.04
N GLU A 37 -15.85 -4.10 -4.05
CA GLU A 37 -17.31 -4.13 -4.03
C GLU A 37 -17.91 -2.72 -4.12
N LEU A 38 -17.28 -1.72 -3.47
CA LEU A 38 -17.76 -0.33 -3.46
C LEU A 38 -17.79 0.31 -4.84
N TYR A 39 -16.79 -0.02 -5.68
CA TYR A 39 -16.64 0.57 -7.02
C TYR A 39 -16.99 -0.41 -8.14
N ASN A 40 -17.30 -1.67 -7.77
CA ASN A 40 -17.58 -2.77 -8.70
C ASN A 40 -16.52 -2.86 -9.81
N ASN A 41 -15.24 -2.79 -9.41
CA ASN A 41 -14.12 -2.86 -10.34
C ASN A 41 -12.90 -3.55 -9.72
N ASP A 42 -12.07 -4.10 -10.58
CA ASP A 42 -10.77 -4.64 -10.25
C ASP A 42 -9.69 -3.59 -10.42
N SER A 43 -8.70 -3.62 -9.55
CA SER A 43 -7.52 -2.79 -9.71
C SER A 43 -6.30 -3.40 -9.03
N ARG A 44 -5.17 -3.39 -9.74
CA ARG A 44 -3.89 -3.82 -9.17
C ARG A 44 -3.47 -2.85 -8.07
N LYS A 45 -3.10 -3.41 -6.94
CA LYS A 45 -2.75 -2.65 -5.73
C LYS A 45 -1.30 -2.87 -5.36
N VAL A 46 -0.69 -1.83 -4.81
CA VAL A 46 0.63 -1.88 -4.21
C VAL A 46 0.57 -1.36 -2.79
N LEU A 47 1.31 -1.99 -1.89
CA LEU A 47 1.54 -1.55 -0.52
C LEU A 47 2.92 -0.93 -0.44
N ILE A 48 3.01 0.30 0.06
CA ILE A 48 4.28 0.92 0.41
C ILE A 48 4.36 0.98 1.94
N MET A 49 5.48 0.54 2.49
CA MET A 49 5.72 0.43 3.91
C MET A 49 6.92 1.29 4.30
N TRP A 50 6.76 2.05 5.38
CA TRP A 50 7.81 2.92 5.92
C TRP A 50 8.06 2.58 7.38
N GLU A 51 9.31 2.58 7.77
CA GLU A 51 9.70 2.63 9.18
C GLU A 51 9.94 4.08 9.61
N LEU A 52 9.70 4.33 10.88
CA LEU A 52 9.83 5.63 11.53
C LEU A 52 10.94 5.53 12.57
N PRO A 53 12.20 5.89 12.23
CA PRO A 53 13.35 5.62 13.07
C PRO A 53 13.31 6.33 14.44
N HIS A 54 12.52 7.41 14.56
CA HIS A 54 12.36 8.16 15.80
C HIS A 54 11.13 7.76 16.63
N GLU A 55 10.22 6.98 16.04
CA GLU A 55 9.05 6.43 16.73
C GLU A 55 9.37 4.98 17.11
N ARG A 56 9.56 4.74 18.40
CA ARG A 56 10.04 3.44 18.88
C ARG A 56 8.90 2.62 19.50
N ILE A 57 9.01 1.32 19.42
CA ILE A 57 8.12 0.36 20.06
C ILE A 57 8.92 -0.82 20.58
N THR A 58 8.57 -1.28 21.77
CA THR A 58 9.18 -2.51 22.33
C THR A 58 8.28 -3.70 22.06
N ILE A 59 8.77 -4.66 21.28
CA ILE A 59 8.09 -5.93 21.01
C ILE A 59 9.02 -7.07 21.44
N ASP A 60 8.55 -7.95 22.32
CA ASP A 60 9.32 -9.08 22.85
C ASP A 60 10.70 -8.67 23.42
N GLY A 61 10.75 -7.51 24.09
CA GLY A 61 11.96 -6.96 24.69
C GLY A 61 12.93 -6.33 23.71
N LYS A 62 12.61 -6.27 22.40
CA LYS A 62 13.42 -5.59 21.38
C LYS A 62 12.86 -4.20 21.12
N ASP A 63 13.75 -3.20 21.10
CA ASP A 63 13.42 -1.85 20.69
C ASP A 63 13.49 -1.75 19.15
N LEU A 64 12.34 -1.49 18.53
CA LEU A 64 12.19 -1.49 17.06
C LEU A 64 11.60 -0.17 16.58
N PRO A 65 11.92 0.28 15.36
CA PRO A 65 11.21 1.41 14.77
C PRO A 65 9.76 1.04 14.50
N ARG A 66 8.84 1.96 14.76
CA ARG A 66 7.44 1.77 14.35
C ARG A 66 7.34 1.76 12.83
N ALA A 67 6.42 0.96 12.32
CA ALA A 67 6.11 0.89 10.91
C ALA A 67 4.72 1.46 10.61
N ILE A 68 4.59 2.10 9.46
CA ILE A 68 3.31 2.55 8.91
C ILE A 68 3.29 2.22 7.42
N SER A 69 2.11 1.94 6.89
CA SER A 69 1.96 1.58 5.48
C SER A 69 0.77 2.27 4.85
N ARG A 70 0.78 2.35 3.52
CA ARG A 70 -0.37 2.82 2.74
C ARG A 70 -0.50 2.03 1.46
N ARG A 71 -1.74 1.65 1.15
CA ARG A 71 -2.11 0.97 -0.09
C ARG A 71 -2.48 1.97 -1.16
N PHE A 72 -2.05 1.70 -2.39
CA PHE A 72 -2.36 2.50 -3.57
C PHE A 72 -2.86 1.61 -4.71
N THR A 73 -3.62 2.19 -5.62
CA THR A 73 -3.80 1.60 -6.94
C THR A 73 -2.49 1.78 -7.72
N LEU A 74 -1.96 0.71 -8.31
CA LEU A 74 -0.73 0.72 -9.09
C LEU A 74 -1.00 1.41 -10.44
N SER A 75 -0.96 2.73 -10.44
CA SER A 75 -1.25 3.56 -11.62
C SER A 75 -0.56 4.91 -11.53
N LEU A 76 -0.02 5.37 -12.66
CA LEU A 76 0.53 6.71 -12.85
C LEU A 76 -0.41 7.64 -13.63
N ASN A 77 -1.70 7.27 -13.75
CA ASN A 77 -2.70 8.15 -14.32
C ASN A 77 -2.73 9.50 -13.58
N SER A 78 -3.05 10.59 -14.26
CA SER A 78 -3.03 11.95 -13.69
C SER A 78 -3.89 12.13 -12.44
N LYS A 79 -4.93 11.32 -12.26
CA LYS A 79 -5.81 11.32 -11.10
C LYS A 79 -5.44 10.28 -10.03
N ALA A 80 -4.37 9.49 -10.27
CA ALA A 80 -3.98 8.42 -9.34
C ALA A 80 -3.26 8.98 -8.11
N ASN A 81 -3.69 8.55 -6.93
CA ASN A 81 -3.05 8.93 -5.67
C ASN A 81 -1.59 8.51 -5.58
N LEU A 82 -1.21 7.38 -6.20
CA LEU A 82 0.19 6.95 -6.25
C LEU A 82 1.05 7.97 -6.99
N ARG A 83 0.59 8.43 -8.17
CA ARG A 83 1.30 9.47 -8.92
C ARG A 83 1.49 10.73 -8.08
N ALA A 84 0.43 11.25 -7.48
CA ALA A 84 0.48 12.47 -6.67
C ALA A 84 1.47 12.34 -5.49
N ILE A 85 1.48 11.21 -4.80
CA ILE A 85 2.43 10.93 -3.71
C ILE A 85 3.87 10.86 -4.22
N LEU A 86 4.12 10.17 -5.33
CA LEU A 86 5.46 10.05 -5.91
C LEU A 86 6.00 11.39 -6.42
N GLU A 87 5.17 12.21 -7.04
CA GLU A 87 5.56 13.56 -7.48
C GLU A 87 5.90 14.45 -6.28
N SER A 88 5.09 14.40 -5.21
CA SER A 88 5.38 15.11 -3.96
C SER A 88 6.69 14.61 -3.31
N TRP A 89 6.89 13.30 -3.21
CA TRP A 89 8.10 12.70 -2.62
C TRP A 89 9.38 13.09 -3.36
N ARG A 90 9.29 13.15 -4.71
CA ARG A 90 10.41 13.50 -5.59
C ARG A 90 10.59 15.01 -5.78
N SER A 91 9.64 15.83 -5.31
CA SER A 91 9.54 17.28 -5.55
C SER A 91 9.58 17.63 -7.04
N ARG A 92 9.11 16.73 -7.91
CA ARG A 92 9.01 16.98 -9.36
C ARG A 92 7.98 16.06 -10.01
N GLY A 93 7.41 16.54 -11.11
CA GLY A 93 6.54 15.74 -11.96
C GLY A 93 7.27 14.60 -12.67
N PHE A 94 6.48 13.70 -13.26
CA PHE A 94 6.98 12.67 -14.16
C PHE A 94 7.22 13.22 -15.55
N THR A 95 8.32 12.82 -16.19
CA THR A 95 8.54 13.02 -17.62
C THR A 95 7.70 12.02 -18.42
N GLU A 96 7.49 12.28 -19.72
CA GLU A 96 6.76 11.35 -20.60
C GLU A 96 7.37 9.94 -20.57
N LYS A 97 8.68 9.84 -20.65
CA LYS A 97 9.40 8.56 -20.57
C LYS A 97 9.18 7.83 -19.24
N GLU A 98 9.14 8.55 -18.12
CA GLU A 98 8.87 7.95 -16.81
C GLU A 98 7.41 7.50 -16.67
N LEU A 99 6.49 8.12 -17.41
CA LEU A 99 5.08 7.70 -17.43
C LEU A 99 4.85 6.42 -18.22
N GLU A 100 5.74 6.06 -19.14
CA GLU A 100 5.73 4.78 -19.85
C GLU A 100 6.09 3.62 -18.91
N GLY A 101 6.90 3.88 -17.87
CA GLY A 101 7.24 2.92 -16.83
C GLY A 101 8.13 3.52 -15.77
N PHE A 102 7.71 3.47 -14.53
CA PHE A 102 8.48 3.86 -13.36
C PHE A 102 8.59 2.68 -12.40
N ASP A 103 9.81 2.18 -12.25
CA ASP A 103 10.07 1.09 -11.32
C ASP A 103 9.99 1.58 -9.87
N ILE A 104 8.91 1.19 -9.19
CA ILE A 104 8.65 1.55 -7.79
C ILE A 104 9.59 0.84 -6.80
N LYS A 105 10.32 -0.20 -7.22
CA LYS A 105 11.39 -0.85 -6.42
C LYS A 105 12.46 0.15 -6.01
N ASN A 106 12.69 1.18 -6.84
CA ASN A 106 13.63 2.27 -6.55
C ASN A 106 13.27 3.12 -5.31
N LEU A 107 12.08 2.93 -4.73
CA LEU A 107 11.70 3.59 -3.47
C LEU A 107 12.35 2.95 -2.24
N LEU A 108 12.80 1.68 -2.33
CA LEU A 108 13.42 0.99 -1.20
C LEU A 108 14.66 1.73 -0.71
N GLY A 109 14.75 1.93 0.58
CA GLY A 109 15.84 2.67 1.25
C GLY A 109 15.76 4.20 1.11
N VAL A 110 14.78 4.72 0.35
CA VAL A 110 14.63 6.17 0.19
C VAL A 110 14.05 6.80 1.44
N ASN A 111 14.76 7.79 1.97
CA ASN A 111 14.33 8.60 3.10
C ASN A 111 13.32 9.66 2.68
N CYS A 112 12.34 9.94 3.56
CA CYS A 112 11.30 10.93 3.31
C CYS A 112 10.76 11.52 4.61
N GLN A 113 9.82 12.43 4.49
CA GLN A 113 8.95 12.86 5.57
C GLN A 113 7.52 12.43 5.27
N LEU A 114 6.84 11.87 6.27
CA LEU A 114 5.44 11.52 6.20
C LEU A 114 4.60 12.50 7.01
N SER A 115 3.50 12.95 6.43
CA SER A 115 2.43 13.57 7.22
C SER A 115 1.42 12.50 7.63
N VAL A 116 1.25 12.34 8.94
CA VAL A 116 0.34 11.36 9.54
C VAL A 116 -0.79 12.09 10.25
N ILE A 117 -2.02 11.67 10.03
CA ILE A 117 -3.20 12.12 10.77
C ILE A 117 -3.89 10.93 11.42
N HIS A 118 -4.71 11.22 12.42
CA HIS A 118 -5.65 10.23 12.96
C HIS A 118 -7.00 10.41 12.26
N GLU A 119 -7.53 9.31 11.70
CA GLU A 119 -8.84 9.26 11.04
C GLU A 119 -9.76 8.31 11.80
N VAL A 120 -10.98 8.75 12.09
CA VAL A 120 -12.02 7.91 12.69
C VAL A 120 -12.83 7.27 11.57
N TYR A 121 -13.03 5.97 11.64
CA TYR A 121 -13.87 5.22 10.70
C TYR A 121 -14.77 4.23 11.46
N LYS A 122 -15.85 3.81 10.83
CA LYS A 122 -16.71 2.74 11.37
C LYS A 122 -16.24 1.39 10.87
N ASP A 123 -15.98 0.47 11.80
CA ASP A 123 -15.67 -0.92 11.44
C ASP A 123 -16.94 -1.66 10.94
N LYS A 124 -16.79 -2.91 10.50
CA LYS A 124 -17.89 -3.75 9.97
C LYS A 124 -19.03 -3.94 10.97
N THR A 125 -18.80 -3.70 12.26
CA THR A 125 -19.80 -3.79 13.34
C THR A 125 -20.45 -2.45 13.63
N GLY A 126 -20.06 -1.36 12.94
CA GLY A 126 -20.55 0.00 13.15
C GLY A 126 -19.88 0.74 14.31
N LYS A 127 -18.86 0.16 14.95
CA LYS A 127 -18.10 0.77 16.05
C LYS A 127 -17.05 1.73 15.52
N ASP A 128 -16.93 2.90 16.14
CA ASP A 128 -15.89 3.85 15.81
C ASP A 128 -14.50 3.31 16.18
N ARG A 129 -13.60 3.38 15.21
CA ARG A 129 -12.18 3.03 15.32
C ARG A 129 -11.33 4.17 14.83
N THR A 130 -10.16 4.34 15.45
CA THR A 130 -9.18 5.33 15.01
C THR A 130 -8.00 4.62 14.36
N THR A 131 -7.51 5.16 13.25
CA THR A 131 -6.31 4.68 12.57
C THR A 131 -5.36 5.83 12.27
N ALA A 132 -4.05 5.54 12.26
CA ALA A 132 -3.06 6.46 11.74
C ALA A 132 -3.01 6.33 10.21
N LYS A 133 -3.08 7.46 9.51
CA LYS A 133 -3.15 7.52 8.05
C LYS A 133 -2.06 8.44 7.50
N VAL A 134 -1.25 7.91 6.58
CA VAL A 134 -0.31 8.72 5.81
C VAL A 134 -1.09 9.55 4.79
N THR A 135 -1.00 10.87 4.87
CA THR A 135 -1.70 11.79 3.94
C THR A 135 -0.78 12.36 2.90
N ALA A 136 0.48 12.58 3.23
CA ALA A 136 1.48 13.10 2.30
C ALA A 136 2.83 12.42 2.51
N VAL A 137 3.60 12.32 1.44
CA VAL A 137 5.01 11.92 1.45
C VAL A 137 5.79 13.06 0.81
N MET A 138 6.80 13.55 1.50
CA MET A 138 7.61 14.69 1.10
C MET A 138 9.09 14.29 1.08
N PRO A 139 9.94 14.97 0.33
CA PRO A 139 11.38 14.73 0.42
C PRO A 139 11.87 14.98 1.85
N LEU A 140 13.00 14.36 2.19
CA LEU A 140 13.66 14.63 3.46
C LEU A 140 14.03 16.12 3.55
N GLY A 141 13.77 16.73 4.70
CA GLY A 141 14.04 18.14 4.93
C GLY A 141 15.53 18.50 4.73
N LYS A 142 15.79 19.72 4.28
CA LYS A 142 17.18 20.21 4.14
C LYS A 142 17.90 20.14 5.48
N GLY A 143 19.10 19.57 5.49
CA GLY A 143 19.92 19.43 6.69
C GLY A 143 19.58 18.22 7.58
N GLN A 144 18.55 17.46 7.23
CA GLN A 144 18.28 16.19 7.90
C GLN A 144 19.19 15.08 7.33
N GLU A 145 19.79 14.30 8.22
CA GLU A 145 20.64 13.19 7.81
C GLU A 145 19.80 12.00 7.34
N LYS A 146 20.25 11.40 6.24
CA LYS A 146 19.69 10.13 5.77
C LYS A 146 20.06 9.01 6.74
N ARG A 147 19.12 8.14 7.03
CA ARG A 147 19.34 6.94 7.83
C ARG A 147 19.20 5.69 6.98
N LYS A 148 19.85 4.62 7.41
CA LYS A 148 19.61 3.28 6.85
C LYS A 148 18.40 2.68 7.54
N ALA A 149 17.64 1.87 6.81
CA ALA A 149 16.57 1.10 7.39
C ALA A 149 17.12 0.08 8.41
N GLU A 150 16.43 -0.07 9.53
CA GLU A 150 16.68 -1.11 10.53
C GLU A 150 15.93 -2.40 10.16
N ASN A 151 14.73 -2.27 9.54
CA ASN A 151 14.00 -3.42 9.03
C ASN A 151 14.63 -3.93 7.73
N GLU A 152 14.57 -5.23 7.51
CA GLU A 152 14.91 -5.84 6.22
C GLU A 152 13.97 -5.33 5.13
N PHE A 153 14.50 -5.21 3.91
CA PHE A 153 13.67 -4.78 2.80
C PHE A 153 12.67 -5.86 2.40
N ASN A 154 11.43 -5.47 2.35
CA ASN A 154 10.31 -6.28 1.88
C ASN A 154 9.97 -5.89 0.43
N TYR A 155 10.26 -6.77 -0.50
CA TYR A 155 9.90 -6.58 -1.90
C TYR A 155 9.21 -7.80 -2.46
N PHE A 156 8.10 -7.60 -3.14
CA PHE A 156 7.41 -8.63 -3.88
C PHE A 156 6.72 -8.04 -5.11
N SER A 157 6.82 -8.72 -6.24
CA SER A 157 6.15 -8.37 -7.49
C SER A 157 5.76 -9.63 -8.25
N PHE A 158 4.52 -9.74 -8.66
CA PHE A 158 4.05 -10.82 -9.54
C PHE A 158 4.75 -10.86 -10.91
N GLU A 159 5.38 -9.76 -11.34
CA GLU A 159 6.17 -9.70 -12.56
C GLU A 159 7.52 -10.40 -12.42
N GLU A 160 8.07 -10.49 -11.20
CA GLU A 160 9.34 -11.15 -10.92
C GLU A 160 9.15 -12.62 -10.48
N GLY A 161 7.93 -12.99 -10.07
CA GLY A 161 7.61 -14.35 -9.64
C GLY A 161 6.33 -14.44 -8.81
N THR A 162 5.97 -15.65 -8.43
CA THR A 162 4.77 -15.94 -7.62
C THR A 162 5.10 -16.40 -6.20
N GLU A 163 6.38 -16.53 -5.86
CA GLU A 163 6.83 -16.96 -4.54
C GLU A 163 6.77 -15.80 -3.56
N ILE A 164 5.85 -15.89 -2.62
CA ILE A 164 5.61 -14.83 -1.63
C ILE A 164 6.72 -14.92 -0.56
N PRO A 165 7.46 -13.82 -0.29
CA PRO A 165 8.51 -13.80 0.71
C PRO A 165 8.00 -14.13 2.13
N GLU A 166 8.73 -14.97 2.87
CA GLU A 166 8.38 -15.40 4.23
C GLU A 166 8.43 -14.26 5.26
N ASN A 167 9.19 -13.20 4.99
CA ASN A 167 9.34 -12.05 5.89
C ASN A 167 8.20 -11.01 5.77
N LEU A 168 7.21 -11.26 4.93
CA LEU A 168 6.03 -10.39 4.85
C LEU A 168 5.10 -10.62 6.05
N PRO A 169 4.47 -9.55 6.60
CA PRO A 169 3.48 -9.71 7.64
C PRO A 169 2.28 -10.56 7.18
N ASP A 170 1.75 -11.42 8.06
CA ASP A 170 0.63 -12.33 7.75
C ASP A 170 -0.55 -11.64 7.08
N TRP A 171 -0.94 -10.45 7.57
CA TRP A 171 -2.06 -9.69 7.00
C TRP A 171 -1.80 -9.23 5.54
N VAL A 172 -0.53 -9.05 5.15
CA VAL A 172 -0.16 -8.73 3.76
C VAL A 172 -0.31 -9.98 2.90
N VAL A 173 0.20 -11.11 3.39
CA VAL A 173 0.09 -12.41 2.72
C VAL A 173 -1.37 -12.78 2.49
N GLU A 174 -2.25 -12.58 3.50
CA GLU A 174 -3.71 -12.79 3.37
C GLU A 174 -4.34 -11.93 2.26
N ILE A 175 -3.86 -10.69 2.07
CA ILE A 175 -4.35 -9.83 0.99
C ILE A 175 -3.87 -10.33 -0.36
N ILE A 176 -2.60 -10.74 -0.47
CA ILE A 176 -2.03 -11.30 -1.71
C ILE A 176 -2.81 -12.56 -2.12
N HIS A 177 -3.13 -13.44 -1.16
CA HIS A 177 -3.91 -14.65 -1.45
C HIS A 177 -5.35 -14.39 -1.95
N LYS A 178 -5.88 -13.19 -1.72
CA LYS A 178 -7.21 -12.78 -2.22
C LYS A 178 -7.14 -12.13 -3.61
N SER A 179 -5.94 -11.95 -4.15
CA SER A 179 -5.77 -11.35 -5.48
C SER A 179 -6.19 -12.30 -6.60
N ALA A 180 -6.55 -11.73 -7.74
CA ALA A 180 -6.92 -12.50 -8.91
C ALA A 180 -5.76 -13.37 -9.44
N GLU A 181 -4.52 -12.96 -9.22
CA GLU A 181 -3.31 -13.69 -9.64
C GLU A 181 -3.13 -15.01 -8.86
N VAL A 182 -3.62 -15.08 -7.62
CA VAL A 182 -3.53 -16.28 -6.77
C VAL A 182 -4.87 -17.01 -6.69
N ASN A 183 -5.97 -16.28 -6.61
CA ASN A 183 -7.32 -16.83 -6.43
C ASN A 183 -8.16 -16.62 -7.69
N THR A 184 -8.10 -17.58 -8.59
CA THR A 184 -8.85 -17.56 -9.85
C THR A 184 -10.37 -17.63 -9.67
N GLU A 185 -10.87 -17.99 -8.47
CA GLU A 185 -12.30 -18.01 -8.18
C GLU A 185 -12.90 -16.60 -8.04
N ASN A 186 -12.08 -15.59 -7.78
CA ASN A 186 -12.51 -14.19 -7.63
C ASN A 186 -12.42 -13.35 -8.92
N LEU A 187 -12.14 -13.98 -10.07
CA LEU A 187 -12.18 -13.27 -11.35
C LEU A 187 -13.65 -12.97 -11.70
N PRO A 188 -14.01 -11.70 -11.97
CA PRO A 188 -15.28 -11.41 -12.58
C PRO A 188 -15.35 -12.12 -13.94
N PRO A 189 -16.54 -12.56 -14.39
CA PRO A 189 -16.68 -13.16 -15.71
C PRO A 189 -16.11 -12.19 -16.75
N PRO A 190 -15.38 -12.67 -17.76
CA PRO A 190 -14.77 -11.83 -18.78
C PRO A 190 -15.85 -10.94 -19.40
N GLU A 191 -15.68 -9.62 -19.28
CA GLU A 191 -16.55 -8.67 -19.98
C GLU A 191 -16.55 -9.04 -21.46
N LYS A 192 -17.72 -9.39 -21.96
CA LYS A 192 -17.94 -9.53 -23.41
C LYS A 192 -17.61 -8.19 -24.05
N GLN A 193 -16.45 -8.09 -24.68
CA GLN A 193 -16.12 -6.97 -25.54
C GLN A 193 -17.30 -6.78 -26.51
N PRO A 194 -17.84 -5.57 -26.66
CA PRO A 194 -18.88 -5.33 -27.65
C PRO A 194 -18.29 -5.73 -29.02
N GLN A 195 -18.85 -6.76 -29.60
CA GLN A 195 -18.53 -7.13 -30.97
C GLN A 195 -18.89 -5.91 -31.84
N LYS A 196 -17.87 -5.26 -32.43
CA LYS A 196 -18.11 -4.32 -33.52
C LYS A 196 -18.87 -5.09 -34.58
N GLN A 197 -20.15 -4.81 -34.75
CA GLN A 197 -20.89 -5.20 -35.94
C GLN A 197 -20.16 -4.60 -37.11
N ALA A 198 -19.69 -5.47 -38.01
CA ALA A 198 -19.21 -5.07 -39.32
C ALA A 198 -20.42 -4.44 -40.04
N GLU A 199 -20.40 -3.13 -40.20
CA GLU A 199 -21.30 -2.45 -41.14
C GLU A 199 -20.91 -2.91 -42.54
N ASP A 200 -21.84 -3.61 -43.13
CA ASP A 200 -21.80 -4.07 -44.53
C ASP A 200 -21.99 -2.83 -45.40
N ASP A 201 -20.90 -2.24 -45.90
CA ASP A 201 -20.91 -1.14 -46.83
C ASP A 201 -21.38 -1.70 -48.23
N GLN A 202 -22.66 -1.77 -48.43
CA GLN A 202 -23.25 -1.88 -49.74
C GLN A 202 -23.21 -0.50 -50.44
N ILE A 203 -22.30 -0.33 -51.36
CA ILE A 203 -22.27 0.81 -52.28
C ILE A 203 -23.33 0.58 -53.34
N PRO A 204 -24.36 1.44 -53.49
CA PRO A 204 -25.22 1.42 -54.67
C PRO A 204 -24.56 2.21 -55.79
N PHE A 205 -24.62 1.65 -56.99
CA PHE A 205 -24.27 2.29 -58.26
C PHE A 205 -25.11 3.53 -58.53
#